data_befeea496471da9ca413faad4db0c07c
#
_entry.id   befeea496471da9ca413faad4db0c07c
#
_cell.length_a   1.000
_cell.length_b   1.000
_cell.length_c   1.000
_cell.angle_alpha   90.00
_cell.angle_beta   90.00
_cell.angle_gamma   90.00
#
_symmetry.space_group_name_H-M   'P 1'
#
loop_
_entity.id
_entity.type
_entity.pdbx_description
1 polymer ?
#
loop_
_entity_poly.entity_id
_entity_poly.type
_entity_poly.pdbx_seq_one_letter_code
_entity_poly.pdbx_strand_id
1 'polypeptide(L)'
;MNTEYYRSLHIAGGELEDTPQDSRDYFFGAPYENPKDTSFDFDVSWLPSKVDLRESTGYIENQERTNSCVGNAIASAAECMLESKNRFVNLSRMFIYYNAREPIAKLFSKPIEDVGSNIRFAIGETTKLGIATEDIWPFVVSRVNEKPTAEAYTDGALRKTKRYESLGQSEPAAKPQRFIREAKVALAAGYPIIFGMGITSNFYGINSDDPNQYNDFAQRGSLEWAGGHALAIVGYDDEKECFLIENSWGTGWGKDGYCQLKYNVVTRNMGPYGAFVLREFDGVRYDIPENWYIRKPVPVPAPTPAPAPTPAPTPAPEPAPEPKKENKTPLYIVAGLVIAFIIWQLTKQ
;
A
#
# COMPACT_ATOMS: atom_id res chain seq x y z
N MET A 1 6.75 -17.06 -0.77
CA MET A 1 5.96 -16.17 0.10
C MET A 1 6.66 -16.12 1.44
N ASN A 2 6.95 -14.93 1.98
CA ASN A 2 7.72 -14.81 3.22
C ASN A 2 6.80 -14.99 4.44
N THR A 3 6.92 -16.14 5.12
CA THR A 3 6.08 -16.52 6.28
C THR A 3 6.23 -15.53 7.47
N GLU A 4 7.41 -14.90 7.63
CA GLU A 4 7.63 -13.91 8.69
C GLU A 4 6.86 -12.62 8.44
N TYR A 5 6.77 -12.19 7.17
CA TYR A 5 5.95 -11.04 6.79
C TYR A 5 4.49 -11.25 7.19
N TYR A 6 3.92 -12.43 6.91
CA TYR A 6 2.54 -12.74 7.27
C TYR A 6 2.32 -12.88 8.78
N ARG A 7 3.33 -13.33 9.54
CA ARG A 7 3.26 -13.37 11.00
C ARG A 7 3.19 -11.98 11.62
N SER A 8 3.88 -10.99 11.05
CA SER A 8 3.86 -9.60 11.51
C SER A 8 2.50 -8.91 11.30
N LEU A 9 1.68 -9.42 10.37
CA LEU A 9 0.34 -8.89 10.06
C LEU A 9 -0.75 -9.42 11.01
N HIS A 10 -0.47 -10.46 11.77
CA HIS A 10 -1.44 -11.14 12.64
C HIS A 10 -1.50 -10.51 14.02
N ILE A 11 -1.86 -9.23 14.09
CA ILE A 11 -2.06 -8.53 15.35
C ILE A 11 -3.56 -8.39 15.61
N ALA A 12 -3.95 -9.10 16.64
CA ALA A 12 -5.19 -9.12 17.40
C ALA A 12 -6.29 -8.09 17.06
N GLY A 13 -7.48 -8.59 16.73
CA GLY A 13 -8.75 -7.92 16.91
C GLY A 13 -9.29 -7.22 15.68
N GLY A 14 -9.90 -7.98 14.82
CA GLY A 14 -11.04 -7.68 13.94
C GLY A 14 -11.16 -6.29 13.34
N GLU A 15 -10.17 -5.80 12.55
CA GLU A 15 -10.19 -4.48 11.94
C GLU A 15 -9.22 -4.39 10.76
N LEU A 16 -9.00 -3.18 10.25
CA LEU A 16 -7.99 -2.92 9.25
C LEU A 16 -6.60 -3.34 9.75
N GLU A 17 -5.97 -4.27 9.05
CA GLU A 17 -4.62 -4.72 9.35
C GLU A 17 -3.56 -3.74 8.84
N ASP A 18 -2.44 -3.67 9.55
CA ASP A 18 -1.28 -2.87 9.15
C ASP A 18 -0.81 -3.24 7.75
N THR A 19 -0.44 -2.22 6.97
CA THR A 19 0.11 -2.37 5.62
C THR A 19 1.56 -1.86 5.64
N PRO A 20 2.52 -2.65 6.16
CA PRO A 20 3.90 -2.21 6.26
C PRO A 20 4.49 -1.95 4.87
N GLN A 21 5.55 -1.14 4.82
CA GLN A 21 6.27 -0.88 3.58
C GLN A 21 6.70 -2.19 2.92
N ASP A 22 6.46 -2.31 1.62
CA ASP A 22 6.85 -3.46 0.82
C ASP A 22 7.79 -3.05 -0.30
N SER A 23 8.91 -3.76 -0.43
CA SER A 23 9.86 -3.51 -1.51
C SER A 23 9.28 -3.74 -2.91
N ARG A 24 8.11 -4.36 -3.03
CA ARG A 24 7.40 -4.59 -4.30
C ARG A 24 6.42 -3.49 -4.67
N ASP A 25 6.13 -2.54 -3.77
CA ASP A 25 5.22 -1.43 -4.07
C ASP A 25 5.74 -0.59 -5.23
N TYR A 26 4.88 -0.24 -6.13
CA TYR A 26 5.11 0.78 -7.14
C TYR A 26 4.76 2.14 -6.58
N PHE A 27 5.61 3.14 -6.80
CA PHE A 27 5.36 4.49 -6.31
C PHE A 27 4.47 5.27 -7.28
N PHE A 28 3.54 6.03 -6.75
CA PHE A 28 2.60 6.80 -7.55
C PHE A 28 3.33 7.77 -8.50
N GLY A 29 2.96 7.68 -9.78
CA GLY A 29 3.53 8.50 -10.85
C GLY A 29 4.89 8.03 -11.36
N ALA A 30 5.50 7.00 -10.78
CA ALA A 30 6.76 6.44 -11.29
C ALA A 30 6.56 5.76 -12.66
N PRO A 31 7.56 5.85 -13.57
CA PRO A 31 7.50 5.17 -14.86
C PRO A 31 7.31 3.65 -14.73
N TYR A 32 6.73 3.02 -15.75
CA TYR A 32 6.54 1.56 -15.73
C TYR A 32 7.87 0.79 -15.69
N GLU A 33 8.86 1.28 -16.38
CA GLU A 33 10.22 0.72 -16.46
C GLU A 33 11.06 0.96 -15.21
N ASN A 34 10.72 1.98 -14.41
CA ASN A 34 11.34 2.27 -13.12
C ASN A 34 10.29 2.60 -12.06
N PRO A 35 9.56 1.60 -11.56
CA PRO A 35 8.37 1.80 -10.73
C PRO A 35 8.68 2.35 -9.31
N LYS A 36 9.96 2.53 -8.97
CA LYS A 36 10.42 3.14 -7.71
C LYS A 36 11.20 4.43 -7.94
N ASP A 37 11.05 5.04 -9.10
CA ASP A 37 11.70 6.32 -9.38
C ASP A 37 11.26 7.38 -8.37
N THR A 38 12.23 8.04 -7.79
CA THR A 38 12.04 9.16 -6.85
C THR A 38 12.72 10.44 -7.36
N SER A 39 13.16 10.43 -8.62
CA SER A 39 13.83 11.57 -9.26
C SER A 39 12.91 12.72 -9.63
N PHE A 40 11.63 12.61 -9.28
CA PHE A 40 10.62 13.63 -9.52
C PHE A 40 9.85 13.98 -8.25
N ASP A 41 9.11 15.07 -8.32
CA ASP A 41 8.04 15.46 -7.41
C ASP A 41 6.90 16.04 -8.28
N PHE A 42 5.79 16.46 -7.68
CA PHE A 42 4.69 17.06 -8.40
C PHE A 42 4.57 18.56 -8.12
N ASP A 43 4.31 19.32 -9.19
CA ASP A 43 3.93 20.72 -9.11
C ASP A 43 2.41 20.84 -8.99
N VAL A 44 1.97 21.12 -7.78
CA VAL A 44 0.53 21.27 -7.49
C VAL A 44 -0.03 22.62 -7.88
N SER A 45 0.79 23.56 -8.35
CA SER A 45 0.33 24.90 -8.77
C SER A 45 -0.58 24.87 -10.01
N TRP A 46 -0.49 23.79 -10.79
CA TRP A 46 -1.31 23.55 -11.99
C TRP A 46 -2.63 22.86 -11.69
N LEU A 47 -2.84 22.41 -10.46
CA LEU A 47 -4.04 21.66 -10.11
C LEU A 47 -5.20 22.62 -9.81
N PRO A 48 -6.46 22.18 -10.06
CA PRO A 48 -7.61 22.90 -9.55
C PRO A 48 -7.55 22.98 -8.02
N SER A 49 -8.05 24.07 -7.43
CA SER A 49 -8.12 24.22 -5.97
C SER A 49 -9.12 23.25 -5.31
N LYS A 50 -9.98 22.62 -6.11
CA LYS A 50 -11.00 21.67 -5.65
C LYS A 50 -11.24 20.59 -6.68
N VAL A 51 -11.39 19.36 -6.20
CA VAL A 51 -11.82 18.18 -6.97
C VAL A 51 -12.90 17.46 -6.19
N ASP A 52 -13.93 17.00 -6.89
CA ASP A 52 -15.05 16.25 -6.35
C ASP A 52 -15.43 15.15 -7.34
N LEU A 53 -15.18 13.91 -7.00
CA LEU A 53 -15.46 12.74 -7.84
C LEU A 53 -16.78 12.05 -7.48
N ARG A 54 -17.61 12.60 -6.61
CA ARG A 54 -18.86 11.96 -6.15
C ARG A 54 -19.84 11.66 -7.28
N GLU A 55 -19.85 12.44 -8.35
CA GLU A 55 -20.69 12.15 -9.52
C GLU A 55 -20.28 10.83 -10.23
N SER A 56 -19.05 10.38 -10.00
CA SER A 56 -18.53 9.12 -10.53
C SER A 56 -18.47 7.99 -9.49
N THR A 57 -18.77 8.24 -8.21
CA THR A 57 -18.89 7.15 -7.25
C THR A 57 -20.20 6.39 -7.47
N GLY A 58 -20.17 5.09 -7.20
CA GLY A 58 -21.35 4.25 -7.30
C GLY A 58 -22.33 4.46 -6.15
N TYR A 59 -22.85 3.37 -5.63
CA TYR A 59 -23.72 3.40 -4.45
C TYR A 59 -22.91 3.62 -3.18
N ILE A 60 -23.47 4.39 -2.24
CA ILE A 60 -22.92 4.43 -0.88
C ILE A 60 -23.28 3.14 -0.17
N GLU A 61 -22.29 2.34 0.02
CA GLU A 61 -22.44 1.01 0.56
C GLU A 61 -22.53 1.00 2.08
N ASN A 62 -23.10 -0.07 2.63
CA ASN A 62 -23.12 -0.31 4.05
C ASN A 62 -22.49 -1.67 4.35
N GLN A 63 -21.33 -1.66 5.02
CA GLN A 63 -20.66 -2.88 5.49
C GLN A 63 -21.38 -3.54 6.67
N GLU A 64 -22.40 -2.90 7.21
CA GLU A 64 -23.14 -3.35 8.38
C GLU A 64 -22.20 -3.70 9.55
N ARG A 65 -22.36 -4.90 10.14
CA ARG A 65 -21.57 -5.38 11.27
C ARG A 65 -20.34 -6.23 10.87
N THR A 66 -19.96 -6.21 9.60
CA THR A 66 -18.76 -6.94 9.12
C THR A 66 -17.52 -6.07 9.19
N ASN A 67 -16.35 -6.72 9.22
CA ASN A 67 -15.05 -6.03 9.16
C ASN A 67 -14.56 -5.84 7.70
N SER A 68 -15.48 -5.65 6.75
CA SER A 68 -15.21 -5.63 5.31
C SER A 68 -14.84 -4.26 4.73
N CYS A 69 -14.46 -3.28 5.55
CA CYS A 69 -14.15 -1.91 5.10
C CYS A 69 -13.17 -1.85 3.93
N VAL A 70 -12.14 -2.71 3.91
CA VAL A 70 -11.18 -2.79 2.81
C VAL A 70 -11.85 -3.21 1.50
N GLY A 71 -12.73 -4.22 1.55
CA GLY A 71 -13.49 -4.66 0.38
C GLY A 71 -14.38 -3.55 -0.18
N ASN A 72 -15.04 -2.79 0.70
CA ASN A 72 -15.87 -1.66 0.34
C ASN A 72 -15.05 -0.53 -0.30
N ALA A 73 -13.95 -0.11 0.32
CA ALA A 73 -13.10 0.97 -0.20
C ALA A 73 -12.48 0.64 -1.58
N ILE A 74 -12.12 -0.64 -1.82
CA ILE A 74 -11.59 -1.08 -3.12
C ILE A 74 -12.70 -1.10 -4.17
N ALA A 75 -13.89 -1.61 -3.84
CA ALA A 75 -15.02 -1.63 -4.76
C ALA A 75 -15.40 -0.21 -5.17
N SER A 76 -15.60 0.70 -4.21
CA SER A 76 -15.89 2.12 -4.47
C SER A 76 -14.87 2.76 -5.41
N ALA A 77 -13.57 2.59 -5.15
CA ALA A 77 -12.53 3.15 -6.02
C ALA A 77 -12.57 2.58 -7.45
N ALA A 78 -12.81 1.28 -7.60
CA ALA A 78 -12.92 0.62 -8.89
C ALA A 78 -14.19 1.04 -9.66
N GLU A 79 -15.32 1.13 -8.98
CA GLU A 79 -16.60 1.60 -9.51
C GLU A 79 -16.53 3.04 -9.99
N CYS A 80 -15.91 3.93 -9.20
CA CYS A 80 -15.68 5.32 -9.59
C CYS A 80 -14.87 5.42 -10.89
N MET A 81 -13.85 4.59 -11.05
CA MET A 81 -13.08 4.56 -12.30
C MET A 81 -13.92 4.09 -13.50
N LEU A 82 -14.79 3.10 -13.32
CA LEU A 82 -15.66 2.59 -14.36
C LEU A 82 -16.75 3.60 -14.73
N GLU A 83 -17.41 4.19 -13.74
CA GLU A 83 -18.48 5.17 -13.94
C GLU A 83 -17.98 6.41 -14.70
N SER A 84 -16.78 6.90 -14.38
CA SER A 84 -16.17 8.01 -15.13
C SER A 84 -16.02 7.75 -16.63
N LYS A 85 -16.19 6.50 -17.07
CA LYS A 85 -16.19 6.05 -18.48
C LYS A 85 -17.57 5.59 -18.94
N ASN A 86 -18.63 5.91 -18.19
CA ASN A 86 -20.01 5.43 -18.42
C ASN A 86 -20.09 3.90 -18.52
N ARG A 87 -19.33 3.21 -17.67
CA ARG A 87 -19.22 1.74 -17.60
C ARG A 87 -19.53 1.23 -16.20
N PHE A 88 -20.45 1.89 -15.50
CA PHE A 88 -20.76 1.49 -14.12
C PHE A 88 -21.11 0.00 -14.02
N VAL A 89 -20.50 -0.64 -13.04
CA VAL A 89 -20.74 -2.04 -12.66
C VAL A 89 -20.65 -2.09 -11.15
N ASN A 90 -21.72 -2.54 -10.49
CA ASN A 90 -21.69 -2.77 -9.04
C ASN A 90 -20.81 -3.97 -8.72
N LEU A 91 -19.76 -3.77 -7.96
CA LEU A 91 -18.70 -4.75 -7.69
C LEU A 91 -18.88 -5.41 -6.32
N SER A 92 -18.66 -6.71 -6.26
CA SER A 92 -18.84 -7.49 -5.03
C SER A 92 -17.74 -7.20 -4.00
N ARG A 93 -18.10 -6.43 -2.99
CA ARG A 93 -17.28 -6.14 -1.80
C ARG A 93 -16.97 -7.41 -1.02
N MET A 94 -17.93 -8.31 -0.95
CA MET A 94 -17.79 -9.60 -0.25
C MET A 94 -16.81 -10.53 -0.97
N PHE A 95 -16.78 -10.51 -2.31
CA PHE A 95 -15.79 -11.24 -3.09
C PHE A 95 -14.36 -10.76 -2.79
N ILE A 96 -14.16 -9.43 -2.78
CA ILE A 96 -12.86 -8.83 -2.43
C ILE A 96 -12.48 -9.24 -1.01
N TYR A 97 -13.38 -9.06 -0.05
CA TYR A 97 -13.13 -9.29 1.37
C TYR A 97 -12.84 -10.76 1.70
N TYR A 98 -13.56 -11.71 1.09
CA TYR A 98 -13.25 -13.13 1.26
C TYR A 98 -11.84 -13.45 0.76
N ASN A 99 -11.54 -13.06 -0.48
CA ASN A 99 -10.29 -13.40 -1.13
C ASN A 99 -9.07 -12.69 -0.52
N ALA A 100 -9.24 -11.54 0.12
CA ALA A 100 -8.19 -10.89 0.90
C ALA A 100 -7.74 -11.72 2.12
N ARG A 101 -8.66 -12.49 2.75
CA ARG A 101 -8.40 -13.28 3.95
C ARG A 101 -7.99 -14.73 3.68
N GLU A 102 -8.49 -15.32 2.59
CA GLU A 102 -8.26 -16.75 2.27
C GLU A 102 -6.78 -17.13 2.23
N PRO A 103 -5.85 -16.38 1.59
CA PRO A 103 -4.43 -16.73 1.56
C PRO A 103 -3.78 -16.77 2.95
N ILE A 104 -4.17 -15.85 3.83
CA ILE A 104 -3.66 -15.76 5.20
C ILE A 104 -4.20 -16.93 6.03
N ALA A 105 -5.51 -17.18 5.97
CA ALA A 105 -6.15 -18.30 6.65
C ALA A 105 -5.51 -19.64 6.24
N LYS A 106 -5.29 -19.87 4.94
CA LYS A 106 -4.59 -21.04 4.42
C LYS A 106 -3.16 -21.16 4.91
N LEU A 107 -2.40 -20.06 4.93
CA LEU A 107 -1.01 -20.07 5.38
C LEU A 107 -0.87 -20.53 6.83
N PHE A 108 -1.81 -20.13 7.69
CA PHE A 108 -1.81 -20.50 9.11
C PHE A 108 -2.69 -21.71 9.43
N SER A 109 -3.26 -22.36 8.42
CA SER A 109 -4.20 -23.51 8.59
C SER A 109 -5.35 -23.18 9.56
N LYS A 110 -5.88 -21.96 9.46
CA LYS A 110 -7.01 -21.47 10.26
C LYS A 110 -8.29 -21.37 9.43
N PRO A 111 -9.47 -21.45 10.05
CA PRO A 111 -10.70 -21.09 9.37
C PRO A 111 -10.68 -19.61 8.96
N ILE A 112 -11.49 -19.27 7.95
CA ILE A 112 -11.73 -17.88 7.59
C ILE A 112 -12.72 -17.30 8.60
N GLU A 113 -12.33 -16.19 9.23
CA GLU A 113 -13.11 -15.47 10.20
C GLU A 113 -13.30 -14.01 9.77
N ASP A 114 -14.28 -13.31 10.32
CA ASP A 114 -14.52 -11.89 10.06
C ASP A 114 -13.62 -11.00 10.92
N VAL A 115 -12.33 -10.97 10.58
CA VAL A 115 -11.25 -10.33 11.36
C VAL A 115 -10.62 -9.10 10.69
N GLY A 116 -11.24 -8.59 9.63
CA GLY A 116 -10.65 -7.52 8.83
C GLY A 116 -9.65 -8.04 7.79
N SER A 117 -8.99 -7.12 7.10
CA SER A 117 -7.98 -7.45 6.08
C SER A 117 -7.02 -6.29 5.84
N ASN A 118 -5.96 -6.57 5.08
CA ASN A 118 -4.93 -5.61 4.71
C ASN A 118 -5.21 -5.05 3.31
N ILE A 119 -5.09 -3.73 3.12
CA ILE A 119 -5.40 -3.06 1.84
C ILE A 119 -4.54 -3.60 0.70
N ARG A 120 -3.21 -3.68 0.88
CA ARG A 120 -2.29 -4.16 -0.19
C ARG A 120 -2.61 -5.59 -0.59
N PHE A 121 -2.89 -6.47 0.38
CA PHE A 121 -3.27 -7.85 0.09
C PHE A 121 -4.54 -7.93 -0.70
N ALA A 122 -5.56 -7.21 -0.26
CA ALA A 122 -6.85 -7.20 -0.93
C ALA A 122 -6.69 -6.72 -2.39
N ILE A 123 -5.97 -5.61 -2.64
CA ILE A 123 -5.67 -5.16 -4.01
C ILE A 123 -4.85 -6.21 -4.77
N GLY A 124 -3.87 -6.83 -4.13
CA GLY A 124 -3.05 -7.89 -4.72
C GLY A 124 -3.89 -9.09 -5.19
N GLU A 125 -4.93 -9.46 -4.46
CA GLU A 125 -5.84 -10.53 -4.90
C GLU A 125 -6.72 -10.08 -6.08
N THR A 126 -7.11 -8.79 -6.16
CA THR A 126 -7.83 -8.30 -7.35
C THR A 126 -6.97 -8.31 -8.63
N THR A 127 -5.64 -8.31 -8.51
CA THR A 127 -4.76 -8.48 -9.69
C THR A 127 -4.77 -9.92 -10.20
N LYS A 128 -4.97 -10.89 -9.36
CA LYS A 128 -4.98 -12.32 -9.69
C LYS A 128 -6.36 -12.80 -10.12
N LEU A 129 -7.34 -12.53 -9.27
CA LEU A 129 -8.69 -13.08 -9.35
C LEU A 129 -9.67 -12.13 -10.04
N GLY A 130 -9.38 -10.82 -10.04
CA GLY A 130 -10.32 -9.79 -10.44
C GLY A 130 -11.36 -9.50 -9.37
N ILE A 131 -12.49 -8.91 -9.79
CA ILE A 131 -13.61 -8.57 -8.90
C ILE A 131 -14.91 -9.02 -9.57
N ALA A 132 -15.67 -9.90 -8.90
CA ALA A 132 -16.99 -10.31 -9.34
C ALA A 132 -17.99 -9.15 -9.20
N THR A 133 -19.10 -9.22 -9.93
CA THR A 133 -20.22 -8.30 -9.75
C THR A 133 -21.01 -8.63 -8.49
N GLU A 134 -21.68 -7.62 -7.94
CA GLU A 134 -22.56 -7.76 -6.77
C GLU A 134 -23.75 -8.68 -7.07
N ASP A 135 -24.25 -8.69 -8.31
CA ASP A 135 -25.34 -9.58 -8.75
C ASP A 135 -24.95 -11.07 -8.68
N ILE A 136 -23.68 -11.39 -8.97
CA ILE A 136 -23.19 -12.79 -8.97
C ILE A 136 -22.78 -13.23 -7.56
N TRP A 137 -22.19 -12.32 -6.76
CA TRP A 137 -21.77 -12.60 -5.39
C TRP A 137 -22.19 -11.45 -4.47
N PRO A 138 -23.48 -11.42 -4.06
CA PRO A 138 -24.04 -10.30 -3.32
C PRO A 138 -23.52 -10.21 -1.89
N PHE A 139 -23.58 -8.99 -1.33
CA PHE A 139 -23.27 -8.71 0.05
C PHE A 139 -24.36 -9.26 0.97
N VAL A 140 -24.03 -10.35 1.64
CA VAL A 140 -24.91 -11.00 2.63
C VAL A 140 -24.10 -11.29 3.89
N VAL A 141 -24.39 -10.59 5.00
CA VAL A 141 -23.62 -10.66 6.25
C VAL A 141 -23.42 -12.09 6.74
N SER A 142 -24.44 -12.94 6.68
CA SER A 142 -24.33 -14.34 7.11
C SER A 142 -23.37 -15.19 6.27
N ARG A 143 -23.01 -14.72 5.07
CA ARG A 143 -22.09 -15.39 4.13
C ARG A 143 -20.66 -14.81 4.18
N VAL A 144 -20.34 -13.95 5.15
CA VAL A 144 -19.07 -13.23 5.22
C VAL A 144 -17.84 -14.16 5.18
N ASN A 145 -17.96 -15.37 5.67
CA ASN A 145 -16.90 -16.38 5.69
C ASN A 145 -17.10 -17.50 4.64
N GLU A 146 -18.13 -17.39 3.82
CA GLU A 146 -18.43 -18.37 2.78
C GLU A 146 -17.55 -18.13 1.55
N LYS A 147 -17.01 -19.22 1.00
CA LYS A 147 -16.21 -19.15 -0.21
C LYS A 147 -17.06 -18.79 -1.43
N PRO A 148 -16.68 -17.81 -2.25
CA PRO A 148 -17.36 -17.50 -3.49
C PRO A 148 -17.48 -18.71 -4.41
N THR A 149 -18.54 -18.72 -5.23
CA THR A 149 -18.81 -19.81 -6.17
C THR A 149 -17.81 -19.80 -7.34
N ALA A 150 -17.70 -20.91 -8.06
CA ALA A 150 -16.90 -20.98 -9.29
C ALA A 150 -17.35 -19.95 -10.34
N GLU A 151 -18.66 -19.66 -10.41
CA GLU A 151 -19.24 -18.63 -11.25
C GLU A 151 -18.71 -17.25 -10.88
N ALA A 152 -18.68 -16.90 -9.58
CA ALA A 152 -18.13 -15.63 -9.11
C ALA A 152 -16.63 -15.45 -9.45
N TYR A 153 -15.84 -16.52 -9.40
CA TYR A 153 -14.43 -16.46 -9.88
C TYR A 153 -14.34 -16.29 -11.39
N THR A 154 -15.23 -16.93 -12.17
CA THR A 154 -15.27 -16.76 -13.63
C THR A 154 -15.66 -15.34 -14.00
N ASP A 155 -16.67 -14.80 -13.36
CA ASP A 155 -17.11 -13.42 -13.57
C ASP A 155 -16.03 -12.42 -13.12
N GLY A 156 -15.44 -12.62 -11.95
CA GLY A 156 -14.36 -11.78 -11.43
C GLY A 156 -13.15 -11.68 -12.36
N ALA A 157 -12.80 -12.77 -13.02
CA ALA A 157 -11.67 -12.81 -13.95
C ALA A 157 -11.80 -11.84 -15.15
N LEU A 158 -13.00 -11.35 -15.41
CA LEU A 158 -13.25 -10.37 -16.48
C LEU A 158 -12.79 -8.96 -16.09
N ARG A 159 -12.69 -8.62 -14.80
CA ARG A 159 -12.41 -7.28 -14.29
C ARG A 159 -11.25 -7.32 -13.31
N LYS A 160 -10.04 -7.09 -13.81
CA LYS A 160 -8.80 -7.18 -13.01
C LYS A 160 -8.13 -5.83 -12.82
N THR A 161 -7.58 -5.63 -11.64
CA THR A 161 -6.54 -4.63 -11.42
C THR A 161 -5.28 -5.06 -12.18
N LYS A 162 -4.79 -4.23 -13.10
CA LYS A 162 -3.56 -4.50 -13.85
C LYS A 162 -2.35 -3.92 -13.14
N ARG A 163 -2.52 -2.75 -12.55
CA ARG A 163 -1.50 -2.04 -11.79
C ARG A 163 -2.15 -1.26 -10.66
N TYR A 164 -1.49 -1.22 -9.53
CA TYR A 164 -1.77 -0.30 -8.43
C TYR A 164 -0.48 0.36 -7.95
N GLU A 165 -0.59 1.54 -7.37
CA GLU A 165 0.55 2.34 -6.94
C GLU A 165 0.30 2.87 -5.53
N SER A 166 1.37 2.90 -4.72
CA SER A 166 1.32 3.44 -3.36
C SER A 166 1.65 4.93 -3.35
N LEU A 167 0.95 5.70 -2.51
CA LEU A 167 1.22 7.10 -2.26
C LEU A 167 2.17 7.28 -1.08
N GLY A 168 2.83 8.45 -1.00
CA GLY A 168 3.79 8.75 0.05
C GLY A 168 5.02 7.83 0.02
N GLN A 169 5.32 7.19 -1.14
CA GLN A 169 6.37 6.18 -1.28
C GLN A 169 6.20 5.02 -0.27
N SER A 170 4.97 4.53 -0.10
CA SER A 170 4.54 3.52 0.87
C SER A 170 4.67 3.93 2.35
N GLU A 171 4.97 5.20 2.63
CA GLU A 171 5.10 5.75 3.99
C GLU A 171 4.33 7.06 4.14
N PRO A 172 3.01 7.09 3.84
CA PRO A 172 2.25 8.34 3.79
C PRO A 172 2.23 9.08 5.14
N ALA A 173 2.18 8.36 6.25
CA ALA A 173 2.22 8.96 7.59
C ALA A 173 3.57 9.60 7.93
N ALA A 174 4.68 9.01 7.46
CA ALA A 174 6.02 9.56 7.65
C ALA A 174 6.36 10.70 6.66
N LYS A 175 5.63 10.77 5.54
CA LYS A 175 5.83 11.75 4.46
C LYS A 175 4.54 12.53 4.15
N PRO A 176 3.91 13.20 5.12
CA PRO A 176 2.57 13.76 4.99
C PRO A 176 2.45 14.79 3.85
N GLN A 177 3.44 15.67 3.68
CA GLN A 177 3.40 16.68 2.62
C GLN A 177 3.52 16.05 1.22
N ARG A 178 4.32 15.00 1.09
CA ARG A 178 4.41 14.24 -0.15
C ARG A 178 3.09 13.52 -0.45
N PHE A 179 2.52 12.86 0.54
CA PHE A 179 1.22 12.22 0.42
C PHE A 179 0.14 13.20 -0.04
N ILE A 180 0.04 14.38 0.59
CA ILE A 180 -0.97 15.38 0.21
C ILE A 180 -0.80 15.81 -1.25
N ARG A 181 0.44 16.09 -1.72
CA ARG A 181 0.70 16.43 -3.12
C ARG A 181 0.30 15.31 -4.07
N GLU A 182 0.74 14.09 -3.79
CA GLU A 182 0.42 12.92 -4.61
C GLU A 182 -1.08 12.63 -4.62
N ALA A 183 -1.76 12.79 -3.49
CA ALA A 183 -3.21 12.62 -3.38
C ALA A 183 -3.97 13.64 -4.23
N LYS A 184 -3.57 14.91 -4.19
CA LYS A 184 -4.17 15.94 -5.04
C LYS A 184 -3.97 15.66 -6.53
N VAL A 185 -2.78 15.24 -6.93
CA VAL A 185 -2.50 14.84 -8.33
C VAL A 185 -3.34 13.64 -8.73
N ALA A 186 -3.43 12.61 -7.89
CA ALA A 186 -4.23 11.43 -8.16
C ALA A 186 -5.71 11.80 -8.39
N LEU A 187 -6.29 12.56 -7.47
CA LEU A 187 -7.68 12.99 -7.53
C LEU A 187 -7.95 13.90 -8.74
N ALA A 188 -7.07 14.86 -9.02
CA ALA A 188 -7.19 15.73 -10.20
C ALA A 188 -7.07 14.96 -11.52
N ALA A 189 -6.32 13.86 -11.55
CA ALA A 189 -6.27 12.95 -12.69
C ALA A 189 -7.47 11.98 -12.76
N GLY A 190 -8.34 11.96 -11.76
CA GLY A 190 -9.54 11.11 -11.72
C GLY A 190 -9.36 9.78 -10.94
N TYR A 191 -8.28 9.62 -10.19
CA TYR A 191 -8.05 8.43 -9.36
C TYR A 191 -8.57 8.61 -7.93
N PRO A 192 -9.58 7.85 -7.47
CA PRO A 192 -9.88 7.72 -6.06
C PRO A 192 -8.74 7.05 -5.32
N ILE A 193 -8.61 7.35 -4.03
CA ILE A 193 -7.52 6.81 -3.22
C ILE A 193 -8.10 5.91 -2.14
N ILE A 194 -7.68 4.66 -2.13
CA ILE A 194 -7.96 3.69 -1.07
C ILE A 194 -6.94 3.92 0.04
N PHE A 195 -7.40 4.22 1.25
CA PHE A 195 -6.47 4.47 2.36
C PHE A 195 -7.01 3.94 3.68
N GLY A 196 -6.13 3.80 4.66
CA GLY A 196 -6.49 3.42 6.00
C GLY A 196 -6.10 4.48 7.02
N MET A 197 -6.89 4.59 8.09
CA MET A 197 -6.57 5.45 9.23
C MET A 197 -7.11 4.84 10.52
N GLY A 198 -6.49 5.20 11.65
CA GLY A 198 -7.07 4.99 12.96
C GLY A 198 -8.25 5.92 13.17
N ILE A 199 -9.28 5.42 13.84
CA ILE A 199 -10.46 6.20 14.23
C ILE A 199 -10.69 6.10 15.74
N THR A 200 -11.32 7.15 16.29
CA THR A 200 -11.86 7.14 17.66
C THR A 200 -13.36 6.93 17.63
N SER A 201 -13.97 6.71 18.79
CA SER A 201 -15.43 6.56 18.88
C SER A 201 -16.20 7.80 18.39
N ASN A 202 -15.61 9.00 18.42
CA ASN A 202 -16.24 10.21 17.89
C ASN A 202 -16.43 10.18 16.38
N PHE A 203 -15.66 9.35 15.65
CA PHE A 203 -15.81 9.19 14.22
C PHE A 203 -17.21 8.65 13.84
N TYR A 204 -17.81 7.82 14.69
CA TYR A 204 -19.18 7.31 14.47
C TYR A 204 -20.23 8.42 14.49
N GLY A 205 -19.98 9.53 15.19
CA GLY A 205 -20.91 10.65 15.35
C GLY A 205 -20.84 11.72 14.25
N ILE A 206 -20.01 11.55 13.24
CA ILE A 206 -19.95 12.49 12.11
C ILE A 206 -21.31 12.50 11.41
N ASN A 207 -21.87 13.71 11.17
CA ASN A 207 -23.21 13.88 10.60
C ASN A 207 -23.32 15.09 9.63
N SER A 208 -22.20 15.67 9.24
CA SER A 208 -22.12 16.81 8.31
C SER A 208 -20.87 16.76 7.46
N ASP A 209 -20.75 17.72 6.55
CA ASP A 209 -19.55 17.98 5.74
C ASP A 209 -18.67 19.12 6.28
N ASP A 210 -18.83 19.49 7.57
CA ASP A 210 -17.90 20.41 8.24
C ASP A 210 -16.57 19.69 8.49
N PRO A 211 -15.44 20.12 7.88
CA PRO A 211 -14.14 19.48 8.05
C PRO A 211 -13.55 19.60 9.46
N ASN A 212 -14.17 20.38 10.33
CA ASN A 212 -13.74 20.55 11.72
C ASN A 212 -14.51 19.64 12.69
N GLN A 213 -15.53 18.91 12.22
CA GLN A 213 -16.37 18.07 13.05
C GLN A 213 -15.58 16.91 13.69
N TYR A 214 -14.53 16.41 13.02
CA TYR A 214 -13.65 15.39 13.55
C TYR A 214 -12.20 15.89 13.54
N ASN A 215 -11.60 15.98 14.73
CA ASN A 215 -10.22 16.44 14.90
C ASN A 215 -9.44 15.60 15.91
N ASP A 216 -9.85 14.36 16.11
CA ASP A 216 -9.22 13.48 17.09
C ASP A 216 -7.88 12.93 16.59
N PHE A 217 -7.04 12.53 17.51
CA PHE A 217 -5.87 11.71 17.26
C PHE A 217 -6.14 10.29 17.77
N ALA A 218 -6.34 9.38 16.84
CA ALA A 218 -6.61 7.97 17.13
C ALA A 218 -5.28 7.24 17.41
N GLN A 219 -4.85 7.26 18.66
CA GLN A 219 -3.68 6.52 19.11
C GLN A 219 -4.06 5.08 19.46
N ARG A 220 -3.44 4.10 18.78
CA ARG A 220 -3.67 2.67 19.07
C ARG A 220 -3.37 2.38 20.55
N GLY A 221 -4.34 1.74 21.23
CA GLY A 221 -4.27 1.40 22.64
C GLY A 221 -4.71 2.50 23.60
N SER A 222 -5.12 3.69 23.12
CA SER A 222 -5.80 4.68 23.97
C SER A 222 -7.24 4.25 24.26
N LEU A 223 -7.86 4.88 25.25
CA LEU A 223 -9.27 4.60 25.58
C LEU A 223 -10.26 5.05 24.49
N GLU A 224 -9.87 6.04 23.69
CA GLU A 224 -10.65 6.57 22.59
C GLU A 224 -10.48 5.75 21.29
N TRP A 225 -9.49 4.87 21.25
CA TRP A 225 -9.23 4.05 20.07
C TRP A 225 -10.41 3.14 19.73
N ALA A 226 -11.03 3.37 18.59
CA ALA A 226 -12.13 2.54 18.10
C ALA A 226 -11.70 1.52 17.04
N GLY A 227 -10.49 1.71 16.46
CA GLY A 227 -9.93 0.77 15.49
C GLY A 227 -9.25 1.40 14.30
N GLY A 228 -8.74 0.53 13.41
CA GLY A 228 -8.32 0.88 12.06
C GLY A 228 -9.49 0.77 11.09
N HIS A 229 -9.61 1.72 10.16
CA HIS A 229 -10.70 1.75 9.20
C HIS A 229 -10.19 2.10 7.80
N ALA A 230 -10.69 1.40 6.79
CA ALA A 230 -10.39 1.67 5.39
C ALA A 230 -11.52 2.48 4.75
N LEU A 231 -11.15 3.48 3.97
CA LEU A 231 -12.01 4.49 3.39
C LEU A 231 -11.53 4.84 1.97
N ALA A 232 -12.33 5.57 1.20
CA ALA A 232 -11.89 6.14 -0.07
C ALA A 232 -11.83 7.67 0.00
N ILE A 233 -10.73 8.27 -0.51
CA ILE A 233 -10.68 9.70 -0.77
C ILE A 233 -11.16 9.92 -2.20
N VAL A 234 -12.21 10.71 -2.34
CA VAL A 234 -12.87 10.98 -3.62
C VAL A 234 -12.86 12.47 -4.01
N GLY A 235 -12.08 13.28 -3.29
CA GLY A 235 -11.92 14.70 -3.62
C GLY A 235 -11.09 15.45 -2.60
N TYR A 236 -10.88 16.73 -2.88
CA TYR A 236 -10.23 17.67 -1.97
C TYR A 236 -10.75 19.09 -2.20
N ASP A 237 -10.53 19.94 -1.19
CA ASP A 237 -10.83 21.37 -1.23
C ASP A 237 -9.71 22.14 -0.52
N ASP A 238 -8.89 22.89 -1.27
CA ASP A 238 -7.74 23.62 -0.74
C ASP A 238 -8.14 24.85 0.10
N GLU A 239 -9.28 25.45 -0.19
CA GLU A 239 -9.79 26.58 0.61
C GLU A 239 -10.11 26.10 2.03
N LYS A 240 -10.63 24.89 2.13
CA LYS A 240 -10.94 24.25 3.40
C LYS A 240 -9.79 23.39 3.97
N GLU A 241 -8.71 23.19 3.22
CA GLU A 241 -7.59 22.30 3.55
C GLU A 241 -8.05 20.90 3.94
N CYS A 242 -8.97 20.31 3.17
CA CYS A 242 -9.57 19.01 3.50
C CYS A 242 -9.67 18.07 2.30
N PHE A 243 -9.70 16.77 2.64
CA PHE A 243 -10.14 15.72 1.73
C PHE A 243 -11.64 15.46 1.88
N LEU A 244 -12.27 15.07 0.76
CA LEU A 244 -13.61 14.51 0.72
C LEU A 244 -13.50 12.99 0.82
N ILE A 245 -14.13 12.41 1.83
CA ILE A 245 -14.01 10.99 2.20
C ILE A 245 -15.36 10.31 1.98
N GLU A 246 -15.33 9.18 1.28
CA GLU A 246 -16.43 8.24 1.20
C GLU A 246 -16.26 7.13 2.22
N ASN A 247 -17.34 6.82 2.95
CA ASN A 247 -17.39 5.77 3.95
C ASN A 247 -18.35 4.64 3.52
N SER A 248 -18.25 3.50 4.17
CA SER A 248 -19.04 2.31 3.93
C SER A 248 -20.07 2.00 5.06
N TRP A 249 -20.68 3.05 5.62
CA TRP A 249 -21.67 2.91 6.68
C TRP A 249 -23.08 3.39 6.26
N GLY A 250 -23.34 3.38 4.94
CA GLY A 250 -24.61 3.80 4.35
C GLY A 250 -24.79 5.32 4.36
N THR A 251 -25.85 5.75 3.71
CA THR A 251 -26.20 7.18 3.54
C THR A 251 -26.66 7.88 4.82
N GLY A 252 -26.95 7.11 5.87
CA GLY A 252 -27.34 7.65 7.18
C GLY A 252 -26.18 8.17 8.02
N TRP A 253 -24.93 7.89 7.63
CA TRP A 253 -23.74 8.41 8.27
C TRP A 253 -23.18 9.61 7.50
N GLY A 254 -22.57 10.54 8.22
CA GLY A 254 -21.97 11.72 7.60
C GLY A 254 -23.01 12.58 6.88
N LYS A 255 -22.61 13.17 5.77
CA LYS A 255 -23.49 13.83 4.81
C LYS A 255 -23.68 12.89 3.61
N ASP A 256 -24.79 12.14 3.61
CA ASP A 256 -25.13 11.18 2.55
C ASP A 256 -24.04 10.10 2.32
N GLY A 257 -23.38 9.63 3.39
CA GLY A 257 -22.29 8.64 3.34
C GLY A 257 -20.89 9.22 3.22
N TYR A 258 -20.76 10.54 3.15
CA TYR A 258 -19.49 11.27 3.01
C TYR A 258 -19.18 12.12 4.24
N CYS A 259 -17.90 12.46 4.40
CA CYS A 259 -17.45 13.53 5.30
C CYS A 259 -16.27 14.28 4.69
N GLN A 260 -15.95 15.44 5.26
CA GLN A 260 -14.73 16.17 4.98
C GLN A 260 -13.79 16.06 6.19
N LEU A 261 -12.52 15.74 5.94
CA LEU A 261 -11.49 15.68 6.97
C LEU A 261 -10.31 16.57 6.58
N LYS A 262 -9.84 17.38 7.53
CA LYS A 262 -8.65 18.22 7.32
C LYS A 262 -7.45 17.34 6.89
N TYR A 263 -6.59 17.87 6.02
CA TYR A 263 -5.38 17.19 5.56
C TYR A 263 -4.52 16.66 6.72
N ASN A 264 -4.32 17.50 7.75
CA ASN A 264 -3.54 17.12 8.91
C ASN A 264 -4.22 16.06 9.79
N VAL A 265 -5.54 15.99 9.80
CA VAL A 265 -6.30 14.94 10.52
C VAL A 265 -6.11 13.61 9.83
N VAL A 266 -6.23 13.56 8.50
CA VAL A 266 -5.99 12.35 7.72
C VAL A 266 -4.56 11.87 7.92
N THR A 267 -3.57 12.72 7.65
CA THR A 267 -2.16 12.30 7.67
C THR A 267 -1.65 11.84 9.03
N ARG A 268 -2.09 12.46 10.13
CA ARG A 268 -1.66 12.04 11.48
C ARG A 268 -2.31 10.74 11.94
N ASN A 269 -3.47 10.36 11.37
CA ASN A 269 -4.19 9.16 11.72
C ASN A 269 -3.95 7.99 10.76
N MET A 270 -3.25 8.21 9.64
CA MET A 270 -3.00 7.15 8.65
C MET A 270 -2.21 5.95 9.20
N GLY A 271 -1.32 6.18 10.18
CA GLY A 271 -0.54 5.10 10.79
C GLY A 271 0.14 4.20 9.73
N PRO A 272 0.21 2.90 9.98
CA PRO A 272 0.86 1.92 9.09
C PRO A 272 -0.06 1.33 8.02
N TYR A 273 -1.24 1.90 7.79
CA TYR A 273 -2.25 1.28 6.91
C TYR A 273 -2.02 1.48 5.41
N GLY A 274 -1.27 2.52 5.04
CA GLY A 274 -0.96 2.83 3.65
C GLY A 274 -2.07 3.55 2.89
N ALA A 275 -1.73 3.98 1.66
CA ALA A 275 -2.64 4.60 0.72
C ALA A 275 -2.28 4.16 -0.71
N PHE A 276 -3.28 3.83 -1.52
CA PHE A 276 -3.10 3.24 -2.83
C PHE A 276 -4.11 3.78 -3.84
N VAL A 277 -3.70 3.79 -5.11
CA VAL A 277 -4.60 3.97 -6.26
C VAL A 277 -4.58 2.72 -7.13
N LEU A 278 -5.72 2.38 -7.71
CA LEU A 278 -5.80 1.43 -8.81
C LEU A 278 -5.37 2.17 -10.08
N ARG A 279 -4.09 2.02 -10.46
CA ARG A 279 -3.51 2.78 -11.59
C ARG A 279 -4.07 2.35 -12.94
N GLU A 280 -4.44 1.08 -13.06
CA GLU A 280 -5.14 0.51 -14.21
C GLU A 280 -6.09 -0.58 -13.73
N PHE A 281 -7.38 -0.39 -13.99
CA PHE A 281 -8.44 -1.33 -13.64
C PHE A 281 -9.36 -1.55 -14.85
N ASP A 282 -9.56 -2.78 -15.25
CA ASP A 282 -10.45 -3.21 -16.34
C ASP A 282 -10.29 -2.35 -17.63
N GLY A 283 -9.04 -2.06 -17.98
CA GLY A 283 -8.71 -1.21 -19.13
C GLY A 283 -8.92 0.28 -18.93
N VAL A 284 -9.40 0.72 -17.76
CA VAL A 284 -9.46 2.14 -17.39
C VAL A 284 -8.15 2.58 -16.78
N ARG A 285 -7.59 3.64 -17.35
CA ARG A 285 -6.39 4.32 -16.90
C ARG A 285 -6.52 5.80 -17.23
N TYR A 286 -5.99 6.65 -16.36
CA TYR A 286 -5.88 8.09 -16.60
C TYR A 286 -4.43 8.50 -16.77
N ASP A 287 -4.19 9.48 -17.63
CA ASP A 287 -2.86 10.06 -17.78
C ASP A 287 -2.63 11.15 -16.73
N ILE A 288 -1.39 11.24 -16.25
CA ILE A 288 -0.93 12.35 -15.44
C ILE A 288 -0.15 13.26 -16.38
N PRO A 289 -0.62 14.52 -16.59
CA PRO A 289 0.04 15.46 -17.49
C PRO A 289 1.51 15.68 -17.16
N GLU A 290 2.38 15.69 -18.17
CA GLU A 290 3.84 15.82 -17.96
C GLU A 290 4.21 17.15 -17.28
N ASN A 291 3.47 18.22 -17.51
CA ASN A 291 3.69 19.51 -16.86
C ASN A 291 3.35 19.53 -15.35
N TRP A 292 2.78 18.44 -14.81
CA TRP A 292 2.58 18.27 -13.37
C TRP A 292 3.80 17.67 -12.66
N TYR A 293 4.82 17.25 -13.40
CA TYR A 293 6.05 16.70 -12.82
C TYR A 293 7.12 17.77 -12.66
N ILE A 294 7.75 17.80 -11.48
CA ILE A 294 9.02 18.52 -11.24
C ILE A 294 10.14 17.50 -11.33
N ARG A 295 10.94 17.52 -12.40
CA ARG A 295 12.12 16.67 -12.55
C ARG A 295 13.23 17.19 -11.64
N LYS A 296 13.72 16.38 -10.72
CA LYS A 296 14.90 16.70 -9.93
C LYS A 296 16.14 16.62 -10.84
N PRO A 297 17.09 17.54 -10.70
CA PRO A 297 18.36 17.42 -11.43
C PRO A 297 18.99 16.06 -11.14
N VAL A 298 19.32 15.33 -12.18
CA VAL A 298 20.13 14.11 -12.03
C VAL A 298 21.50 14.55 -11.49
N PRO A 299 21.98 14.03 -10.35
CA PRO A 299 23.31 14.34 -9.88
C PRO A 299 24.29 13.99 -10.98
N VAL A 300 25.04 14.99 -11.46
CA VAL A 300 26.14 14.74 -12.41
C VAL A 300 27.13 13.83 -11.68
N PRO A 301 27.43 12.64 -12.19
CA PRO A 301 28.45 11.79 -11.58
C PRO A 301 29.69 12.61 -11.32
N ALA A 302 30.24 12.54 -10.11
CA ALA A 302 31.51 13.19 -9.83
C ALA A 302 32.52 12.76 -10.90
N PRO A 303 33.32 13.68 -11.45
CA PRO A 303 34.30 13.31 -12.45
C PRO A 303 35.15 12.16 -11.89
N THR A 304 35.23 11.09 -12.66
CA THR A 304 36.07 9.95 -12.30
C THR A 304 37.44 10.46 -11.90
N PRO A 305 37.96 10.15 -10.71
CA PRO A 305 39.31 10.58 -10.34
C PRO A 305 40.27 10.19 -11.47
N ALA A 306 41.13 11.13 -11.87
CA ALA A 306 42.16 10.83 -12.85
C ALA A 306 42.92 9.57 -12.40
N PRO A 307 43.20 8.63 -13.28
CA PRO A 307 43.95 7.44 -12.92
C PRO A 307 45.26 7.89 -12.18
N ALA A 308 45.48 7.27 -11.03
CA ALA A 308 46.69 7.54 -10.26
C ALA A 308 47.91 7.41 -11.18
N PRO A 309 48.90 8.32 -11.09
CA PRO A 309 50.11 8.22 -11.92
C PRO A 309 50.70 6.83 -11.74
N THR A 310 50.98 6.18 -12.86
CA THR A 310 51.60 4.85 -12.87
C THR A 310 52.86 4.92 -12.00
N PRO A 311 53.03 4.07 -10.98
CA PRO A 311 54.22 4.07 -10.17
C PRO A 311 55.45 3.86 -11.07
N ALA A 312 56.51 4.64 -10.81
CA ALA A 312 57.76 4.49 -11.52
C ALA A 312 58.25 3.05 -11.44
N PRO A 313 58.84 2.49 -12.50
CA PRO A 313 59.30 1.12 -12.49
C PRO A 313 60.30 0.92 -11.33
N THR A 314 59.99 -0.06 -10.50
CA THR A 314 60.82 -0.49 -9.38
C THR A 314 62.18 -0.91 -9.97
N PRO A 315 63.32 -0.42 -9.44
CA PRO A 315 64.62 -0.90 -9.86
C PRO A 315 64.72 -2.43 -9.65
N ALA A 316 65.35 -3.10 -10.61
CA ALA A 316 65.52 -4.54 -10.60
C ALA A 316 66.20 -4.99 -9.28
N PRO A 317 65.70 -6.06 -8.64
CA PRO A 317 66.32 -6.57 -7.40
C PRO A 317 67.71 -7.10 -7.65
N GLU A 318 68.64 -6.76 -6.74
CA GLU A 318 69.92 -7.40 -6.68
C GLU A 318 69.80 -8.92 -6.55
N PRO A 319 70.70 -9.70 -7.16
CA PRO A 319 70.62 -11.16 -7.10
C PRO A 319 70.79 -11.68 -5.65
N ALA A 320 69.86 -12.51 -5.27
CA ALA A 320 69.78 -13.10 -3.94
C ALA A 320 70.91 -14.06 -3.64
N PRO A 321 71.48 -14.08 -2.41
CA PRO A 321 72.42 -15.09 -1.99
C PRO A 321 71.86 -16.51 -1.94
N GLU A 322 72.62 -17.51 -2.24
CA GLU A 322 72.24 -18.94 -2.33
C GLU A 322 71.63 -19.45 -1.03
N PRO A 323 70.61 -20.35 -1.10
CA PRO A 323 69.88 -20.79 0.06
C PRO A 323 70.66 -21.82 0.90
N LYS A 324 70.75 -21.55 2.19
CA LYS A 324 71.13 -22.58 3.20
C LYS A 324 69.96 -23.56 3.39
N LYS A 325 70.25 -24.87 3.35
CA LYS A 325 69.30 -25.96 3.58
C LYS A 325 68.71 -25.88 4.99
N GLU A 326 67.41 -25.71 5.10
CA GLU A 326 66.65 -25.91 6.34
C GLU A 326 65.75 -27.18 6.29
N ASN A 327 65.69 -27.86 7.42
CA ASN A 327 64.99 -29.11 7.65
C ASN A 327 63.46 -28.87 7.61
N LYS A 328 62.74 -29.70 6.85
CA LYS A 328 61.27 -29.73 6.84
C LYS A 328 60.75 -30.51 8.03
N THR A 329 59.95 -29.86 8.88
CA THR A 329 59.00 -30.52 9.81
C THR A 329 57.57 -30.38 9.23
N PRO A 330 56.75 -31.41 9.20
CA PRO A 330 55.50 -31.42 8.44
C PRO A 330 54.36 -30.64 9.15
N LEU A 331 53.69 -29.81 8.38
CA LEU A 331 52.55 -28.96 8.74
C LEU A 331 51.21 -29.76 8.71
N TYR A 332 51.00 -30.71 9.61
CA TYR A 332 49.70 -31.45 9.69
C TYR A 332 48.97 -31.30 11.01
N ILE A 333 49.34 -30.40 11.92
CA ILE A 333 48.72 -30.28 13.25
C ILE A 333 47.74 -29.08 13.37
N VAL A 334 47.73 -28.11 12.45
CA VAL A 334 46.90 -26.93 12.60
C VAL A 334 45.47 -27.07 11.98
N ALA A 335 45.31 -27.98 11.00
CA ALA A 335 43.98 -28.18 10.36
C ALA A 335 42.96 -28.95 11.21
N GLY A 336 43.39 -29.73 12.18
CA GLY A 336 42.51 -30.56 13.03
C GLY A 336 41.77 -29.78 14.12
N LEU A 337 42.31 -28.64 14.57
CA LEU A 337 41.72 -27.87 15.68
C LEU A 337 40.62 -26.89 15.24
N VAL A 338 40.62 -26.44 14.00
CA VAL A 338 39.61 -25.52 13.47
C VAL A 338 38.31 -26.26 13.16
N ILE A 339 38.39 -27.49 12.68
CA ILE A 339 37.20 -28.32 12.37
C ILE A 339 36.50 -28.77 13.65
N ALA A 340 37.25 -29.09 14.72
CA ALA A 340 36.68 -29.46 16.01
C ALA A 340 35.89 -28.30 16.69
N PHE A 341 36.36 -27.06 16.51
CA PHE A 341 35.69 -25.89 17.07
C PHE A 341 34.36 -25.54 16.35
N ILE A 342 34.28 -25.74 15.05
CA ILE A 342 33.05 -25.50 14.25
C ILE A 342 32.00 -26.58 14.58
N ILE A 343 32.38 -27.85 14.75
CA ILE A 343 31.45 -28.91 15.13
C ILE A 343 30.92 -28.71 16.56
N TRP A 344 31.73 -28.22 17.49
CA TRP A 344 31.29 -27.93 18.87
C TRP A 344 30.28 -26.79 18.94
N GLN A 345 30.36 -25.78 18.06
CA GLN A 345 29.38 -24.65 17.97
C GLN A 345 28.04 -25.12 17.41
N LEU A 346 28.00 -26.13 16.53
CA LEU A 346 26.76 -26.58 15.88
C LEU A 346 25.96 -27.61 16.70
N THR A 347 26.52 -28.12 17.80
CA THR A 347 25.84 -29.11 18.69
C THR A 347 25.27 -28.48 19.96
N LYS A 348 25.28 -27.14 20.10
CA LYS A 348 24.76 -26.41 21.25
C LYS A 348 23.58 -25.46 20.93
N GLN A 349 22.84 -25.71 19.84
CA GLN A 349 21.52 -25.07 19.61
C GLN A 349 20.43 -26.15 19.64
#